data_6159ea0b9c1fe2eefca0d1ba113a6cc1
#
_entry.id   6159ea0b9c1fe2eefca0d1ba113a6cc1
#
_cell.length_a   1.000
_cell.length_b   1.000
_cell.length_c   1.000
_cell.angle_alpha   90.00
_cell.angle_beta   90.00
_cell.angle_gamma   90.00
#
_symmetry.space_group_name_H-M   'P 1'
#
loop_
_entity.id
_entity.type
_entity.pdbx_description
1 polymer ?
#
loop_
_entity_poly.entity_id
_entity_poly.type
_entity_poly.pdbx_seq_one_letter_code
_entity_poly.pdbx_strand_id
1 'polypeptide(L)'
;MLDLQNLKICQGSFQLTASLCGLDAKIYAIMGPSGAGKSTFLAALAGFLPVSSGAVLWNGQNITGLRPAQRPMAMLFQDNNLFPHLSAERNVALALTQRRYLSSIRQEQVKAALLRVGLSGFEAHKPGELSGGQQSRVALARVLLQDKPILLLDEPFTALGPALKNEMLDLLQTLAQERQATVLMVTHDPNDALRIADETLLLSDQVLSPPQPTQQVMASPPKALAAYLGLD
;
A
#
# COMPACT_ATOMS: atom_id res chain seq x y z
N MET A 1 12.36 -4.09 -10.30
CA MET A 1 11.84 -2.96 -11.06
C MET A 1 10.46 -3.31 -11.57
N LEU A 2 9.47 -2.45 -11.32
CA LEU A 2 8.07 -2.63 -11.74
C LEU A 2 7.80 -1.74 -12.95
N ASP A 3 7.26 -2.33 -14.02
CA ASP A 3 6.87 -1.63 -15.25
C ASP A 3 5.40 -1.89 -15.57
N LEU A 4 4.72 -0.86 -16.08
CA LEU A 4 3.35 -0.91 -16.55
C LEU A 4 3.33 -0.55 -18.04
N GLN A 5 3.04 -1.52 -18.90
CA GLN A 5 3.04 -1.32 -20.35
C GLN A 5 1.62 -1.13 -20.86
N ASN A 6 1.25 0.10 -21.18
CA ASN A 6 -0.07 0.46 -21.73
C ASN A 6 -1.22 -0.20 -20.97
N LEU A 7 -1.11 -0.21 -19.63
CA LEU A 7 -2.08 -0.85 -18.76
C LEU A 7 -3.42 -0.14 -18.88
N LYS A 8 -4.48 -0.90 -19.13
CA LYS A 8 -5.85 -0.42 -19.18
C LYS A 8 -6.72 -1.25 -18.24
N ILE A 9 -7.42 -0.56 -17.36
CA ILE A 9 -8.35 -1.15 -16.39
C ILE A 9 -9.73 -0.59 -16.69
N CYS A 10 -10.70 -1.47 -16.94
CA CYS A 10 -12.09 -1.08 -17.20
C CYS A 10 -13.02 -1.73 -16.18
N GLN A 11 -13.95 -0.96 -15.64
CA GLN A 11 -14.95 -1.44 -14.69
C GLN A 11 -16.28 -0.70 -14.95
N GLY A 12 -17.19 -1.35 -15.65
CA GLY A 12 -18.38 -0.69 -16.17
C GLY A 12 -18.03 0.47 -17.11
N SER A 13 -18.51 1.67 -16.81
CA SER A 13 -18.17 2.89 -17.55
C SER A 13 -16.83 3.51 -17.14
N PHE A 14 -16.24 3.08 -16.03
CA PHE A 14 -14.95 3.58 -15.55
C PHE A 14 -13.81 2.95 -16.36
N GLN A 15 -12.85 3.79 -16.77
CA GLN A 15 -11.65 3.37 -17.46
C GLN A 15 -10.46 4.10 -16.84
N LEU A 16 -9.32 3.40 -16.68
CA LEU A 16 -8.06 3.97 -16.23
C LEU A 16 -6.93 3.45 -17.10
N THR A 17 -5.98 4.33 -17.43
CA THR A 17 -4.78 3.98 -18.19
C THR A 17 -3.52 4.35 -17.42
N ALA A 18 -2.51 3.49 -17.49
CA ALA A 18 -1.20 3.73 -16.89
C ALA A 18 -0.10 3.16 -17.77
N SER A 19 0.95 3.96 -18.01
CA SER A 19 2.15 3.50 -18.69
C SER A 19 3.35 4.08 -17.96
N LEU A 20 4.07 3.23 -17.23
CA LEU A 20 5.17 3.61 -16.36
C LEU A 20 6.32 2.63 -16.56
N CYS A 21 7.54 3.14 -16.53
CA CYS A 21 8.73 2.31 -16.61
C CYS A 21 9.63 2.60 -15.42
N GLY A 22 10.23 1.56 -14.87
CA GLY A 22 11.35 1.70 -13.97
C GLY A 22 11.00 2.12 -12.54
N LEU A 23 9.82 1.74 -12.01
CA LEU A 23 9.57 1.92 -10.59
C LEU A 23 10.47 0.96 -9.81
N ASP A 24 11.40 1.54 -9.09
CA ASP A 24 12.45 0.83 -8.32
C ASP A 24 12.19 0.90 -6.81
N ALA A 25 13.21 0.65 -5.99
CA ALA A 25 13.13 0.62 -4.54
C ALA A 25 13.00 2.03 -3.93
N LYS A 26 11.86 2.68 -4.18
CA LYS A 26 11.48 4.00 -3.66
C LYS A 26 10.06 3.96 -3.10
N ILE A 27 9.69 5.01 -2.40
CA ILE A 27 8.31 5.27 -1.97
C ILE A 27 7.67 6.26 -2.95
N TYR A 28 6.60 5.81 -3.59
CA TYR A 28 5.78 6.58 -4.51
C TYR A 28 4.45 6.91 -3.87
N ALA A 29 4.13 8.19 -3.71
CA ALA A 29 2.79 8.62 -3.35
C ALA A 29 1.88 8.64 -4.59
N ILE A 30 0.67 8.12 -4.47
CA ILE A 30 -0.37 8.22 -5.50
C ILE A 30 -1.43 9.19 -4.99
N MET A 31 -1.57 10.31 -5.67
CA MET A 31 -2.52 11.36 -5.32
C MET A 31 -3.51 11.63 -6.45
N GLY A 32 -4.62 12.28 -6.12
CA GLY A 32 -5.66 12.65 -7.08
C GLY A 32 -7.05 12.71 -6.44
N PRO A 33 -8.04 13.21 -7.14
CA PRO A 33 -9.40 13.40 -6.62
C PRO A 33 -10.02 12.12 -6.06
N SER A 34 -10.99 12.28 -5.15
CA SER A 34 -11.81 11.15 -4.72
C SER A 34 -12.55 10.56 -5.91
N GLY A 35 -12.64 9.25 -5.99
CA GLY A 35 -13.26 8.56 -7.12
C GLY A 35 -12.40 8.46 -8.39
N ALA A 36 -11.17 9.00 -8.43
CA ALA A 36 -10.28 8.90 -9.58
C ALA A 36 -9.84 7.46 -9.92
N GLY A 37 -10.04 6.50 -8.99
CA GLY A 37 -9.71 5.09 -9.22
C GLY A 37 -8.39 4.64 -8.61
N LYS A 38 -7.85 5.35 -7.62
CA LYS A 38 -6.59 5.02 -6.96
C LYS A 38 -6.61 3.61 -6.34
N SER A 39 -7.64 3.29 -5.57
CA SER A 39 -7.83 1.95 -4.99
C SER A 39 -8.06 0.88 -6.07
N THR A 40 -8.79 1.22 -7.13
CA THR A 40 -9.00 0.34 -8.30
C THR A 40 -7.68 0.01 -8.99
N PHE A 41 -6.80 1.00 -9.14
CA PHE A 41 -5.47 0.83 -9.69
C PHE A 41 -4.63 -0.12 -8.83
N LEU A 42 -4.55 0.11 -7.51
CA LEU A 42 -3.81 -0.77 -6.60
C LEU A 42 -4.38 -2.21 -6.61
N ALA A 43 -5.70 -2.35 -6.61
CA ALA A 43 -6.36 -3.65 -6.66
C ALA A 43 -6.06 -4.41 -7.97
N ALA A 44 -5.97 -3.72 -9.10
CA ALA A 44 -5.58 -4.31 -10.38
C ALA A 44 -4.10 -4.72 -10.39
N LEU A 45 -3.20 -3.90 -9.83
CA LEU A 45 -1.80 -4.28 -9.66
C LEU A 45 -1.64 -5.50 -8.77
N ALA A 46 -2.40 -5.58 -7.67
CA ALA A 46 -2.39 -6.74 -6.78
C ALA A 46 -3.04 -7.99 -7.38
N GLY A 47 -3.77 -7.87 -8.51
CA GLY A 47 -4.44 -8.97 -9.19
C GLY A 47 -5.83 -9.31 -8.66
N PHE A 48 -6.43 -8.44 -7.83
CA PHE A 48 -7.82 -8.57 -7.37
C PHE A 48 -8.83 -8.13 -8.43
N LEU A 49 -8.41 -7.27 -9.37
CA LEU A 49 -9.21 -6.84 -10.51
C LEU A 49 -8.50 -7.22 -11.81
N PRO A 50 -9.24 -7.64 -12.84
CA PRO A 50 -8.67 -7.96 -14.14
C PRO A 50 -8.16 -6.70 -14.84
N VAL A 51 -7.05 -6.84 -15.54
CA VAL A 51 -6.52 -5.85 -16.49
C VAL A 51 -7.18 -6.10 -17.84
N SER A 52 -7.72 -5.05 -18.46
CA SER A 52 -8.44 -5.17 -19.74
C SER A 52 -7.48 -5.27 -20.93
N SER A 53 -6.33 -4.59 -20.86
CA SER A 53 -5.23 -4.69 -21.83
C SER A 53 -3.94 -4.17 -21.23
N GLY A 54 -2.81 -4.40 -21.91
CA GLY A 54 -1.48 -4.04 -21.45
C GLY A 54 -0.87 -5.10 -20.53
N ALA A 55 0.23 -4.77 -19.88
CA ALA A 55 0.96 -5.71 -19.05
C ALA A 55 1.54 -5.06 -17.78
N VAL A 56 1.58 -5.84 -16.71
CA VAL A 56 2.34 -5.57 -15.48
C VAL A 56 3.57 -6.47 -15.50
N LEU A 57 4.75 -5.86 -15.44
CA LEU A 57 6.00 -6.61 -15.44
C LEU A 57 6.76 -6.37 -14.13
N TRP A 58 7.34 -7.42 -13.60
CA TRP A 58 8.27 -7.36 -12.48
C TRP A 58 9.61 -7.98 -12.90
N ASN A 59 10.69 -7.17 -12.85
CA ASN A 59 12.01 -7.57 -13.33
C ASN A 59 11.97 -8.19 -14.75
N GLY A 60 11.21 -7.58 -15.65
CA GLY A 60 11.03 -8.01 -17.03
C GLY A 60 10.07 -9.21 -17.23
N GLN A 61 9.60 -9.83 -16.15
CA GLN A 61 8.65 -10.94 -16.24
C GLN A 61 7.20 -10.45 -16.19
N ASN A 62 6.38 -10.91 -17.12
CA ASN A 62 4.95 -10.57 -17.14
C ASN A 62 4.21 -11.30 -16.02
N ILE A 63 3.65 -10.52 -15.09
CA ILE A 63 2.88 -11.01 -13.94
C ILE A 63 1.37 -10.72 -14.05
N THR A 64 0.91 -10.19 -15.18
CA THR A 64 -0.47 -9.73 -15.37
C THR A 64 -1.49 -10.84 -15.09
N GLY A 65 -1.24 -12.06 -15.61
CA GLY A 65 -2.13 -13.21 -15.44
C GLY A 65 -1.98 -13.97 -14.13
N LEU A 66 -1.04 -13.58 -13.26
CA LEU A 66 -0.84 -14.25 -11.98
C LEU A 66 -1.94 -13.90 -10.97
N ARG A 67 -2.34 -14.91 -10.18
CA ARG A 67 -3.27 -14.72 -9.05
C ARG A 67 -2.61 -13.84 -7.96
N PRO A 68 -3.38 -13.12 -7.13
CA PRO A 68 -2.83 -12.23 -6.10
C PRO A 68 -1.77 -12.89 -5.21
N ALA A 69 -1.99 -14.13 -4.77
CA ALA A 69 -1.04 -14.84 -3.92
C ALA A 69 0.31 -15.17 -4.61
N GLN A 70 0.35 -15.18 -5.93
CA GLN A 70 1.54 -15.49 -6.73
C GLN A 70 2.31 -14.22 -7.12
N ARG A 71 1.70 -13.04 -7.00
CA ARG A 71 2.36 -11.77 -7.31
C ARG A 71 3.40 -11.41 -6.25
N PRO A 72 4.49 -10.76 -6.65
CA PRO A 72 5.52 -10.27 -5.72
C PRO A 72 5.07 -9.00 -4.97
N MET A 73 3.82 -8.96 -4.54
CA MET A 73 3.18 -7.79 -3.94
C MET A 73 2.44 -8.15 -2.67
N ALA A 74 2.50 -7.28 -1.66
CA ALA A 74 1.63 -7.30 -0.50
C ALA A 74 0.74 -6.06 -0.51
N MET A 75 -0.54 -6.20 -0.14
CA MET A 75 -1.50 -5.09 -0.16
C MET A 75 -2.11 -4.86 1.22
N LEU A 76 -2.13 -3.60 1.63
CA LEU A 76 -2.92 -3.10 2.74
C LEU A 76 -4.12 -2.33 2.18
N PHE A 77 -5.31 -2.80 2.52
CA PHE A 77 -6.57 -2.20 2.11
C PHE A 77 -7.00 -1.10 3.08
N GLN A 78 -7.78 -0.15 2.61
CA GLN A 78 -8.29 0.97 3.40
C GLN A 78 -9.10 0.52 4.64
N ASP A 79 -9.83 -0.58 4.54
CA ASP A 79 -10.62 -1.18 5.63
C ASP A 79 -9.81 -2.14 6.52
N ASN A 80 -8.47 -2.16 6.38
CA ASN A 80 -7.54 -3.07 7.06
C ASN A 80 -7.77 -4.56 6.79
N ASN A 81 -8.93 -4.96 6.32
CA ASN A 81 -9.32 -6.33 5.95
C ASN A 81 -8.88 -7.38 7.00
N LEU A 82 -9.12 -7.09 8.29
CA LEU A 82 -8.84 -7.99 9.38
C LEU A 82 -9.97 -9.01 9.56
N PHE A 83 -9.61 -10.24 9.90
CA PHE A 83 -10.58 -11.28 10.23
C PHE A 83 -11.10 -11.08 11.67
N PRO A 84 -12.38 -10.72 11.86
CA PRO A 84 -12.91 -10.29 13.16
C PRO A 84 -12.94 -11.41 14.22
N HIS A 85 -12.95 -12.66 13.78
CA HIS A 85 -12.94 -13.84 14.66
C HIS A 85 -11.55 -14.30 15.09
N LEU A 86 -10.50 -13.75 14.50
CA LEU A 86 -9.10 -14.06 14.80
C LEU A 86 -8.48 -12.98 15.70
N SER A 87 -7.56 -13.37 16.58
CA SER A 87 -6.76 -12.43 17.36
C SER A 87 -5.79 -11.64 16.47
N ALA A 88 -5.18 -10.56 17.01
CA ALA A 88 -4.13 -9.79 16.34
C ALA A 88 -2.98 -10.70 15.89
N GLU A 89 -2.47 -11.55 16.80
CA GLU A 89 -1.42 -12.54 16.48
C GLU A 89 -1.83 -13.42 15.30
N ARG A 90 -3.07 -13.93 15.31
CA ARG A 90 -3.57 -14.81 14.24
C ARG A 90 -3.77 -14.08 12.93
N ASN A 91 -4.24 -12.85 12.95
CA ASN A 91 -4.34 -12.01 11.77
C ASN A 91 -2.97 -11.79 11.12
N VAL A 92 -1.95 -11.48 11.92
CA VAL A 92 -0.58 -11.29 11.43
C VAL A 92 0.02 -12.62 10.95
N ALA A 93 -0.24 -13.72 11.64
CA ALA A 93 0.25 -15.06 11.28
C ALA A 93 -0.22 -15.54 9.90
N LEU A 94 -1.35 -15.03 9.39
CA LEU A 94 -1.83 -15.33 8.03
C LEU A 94 -0.85 -14.92 6.93
N ALA A 95 0.06 -14.00 7.21
CA ALA A 95 1.17 -13.66 6.33
C ALA A 95 2.10 -14.86 6.05
N LEU A 96 2.26 -15.75 7.03
CA LEU A 96 3.18 -16.88 6.98
C LEU A 96 2.49 -18.21 6.68
N THR A 97 1.26 -18.38 7.16
CA THR A 97 0.55 -19.66 7.05
C THR A 97 -0.93 -19.55 7.40
N GLN A 98 -1.74 -20.37 6.76
CA GLN A 98 -3.16 -20.57 7.12
C GLN A 98 -3.37 -21.64 8.20
N ARG A 99 -2.32 -22.39 8.59
CA ARG A 99 -2.42 -23.45 9.59
C ARG A 99 -2.76 -22.86 10.97
N ARG A 100 -3.60 -23.56 11.73
CA ARG A 100 -4.03 -23.16 13.07
C ARG A 100 -2.86 -23.08 14.06
N TYR A 101 -1.92 -23.99 13.97
CA TYR A 101 -0.76 -24.05 14.86
C TYR A 101 0.46 -23.45 14.17
N LEU A 102 1.15 -22.57 14.89
CA LEU A 102 2.41 -21.97 14.46
C LEU A 102 3.58 -22.77 15.07
N SER A 103 4.65 -22.93 14.32
CA SER A 103 5.93 -23.34 14.92
C SER A 103 6.48 -22.23 15.82
N SER A 104 7.36 -22.55 16.75
CA SER A 104 8.01 -21.57 17.64
C SER A 104 8.66 -20.42 16.86
N ILE A 105 9.36 -20.74 15.78
CA ILE A 105 9.98 -19.74 14.89
C ILE A 105 8.95 -18.76 14.32
N ARG A 106 7.81 -19.26 13.82
CA ARG A 106 6.75 -18.39 13.29
C ARG A 106 6.06 -17.56 14.36
N GLN A 107 5.92 -18.09 15.57
CA GLN A 107 5.41 -17.32 16.71
C GLN A 107 6.32 -16.16 17.05
N GLU A 108 7.64 -16.37 17.08
CA GLU A 108 8.63 -15.33 17.30
C GLU A 108 8.59 -14.26 16.19
N GLN A 109 8.49 -14.65 14.92
CA GLN A 109 8.34 -13.72 13.80
C GLN A 109 7.08 -12.85 13.94
N VAL A 110 5.95 -13.44 14.32
CA VAL A 110 4.68 -12.71 14.52
C VAL A 110 4.79 -11.74 15.69
N LYS A 111 5.37 -12.19 16.83
CA LYS A 111 5.60 -11.32 17.99
C LYS A 111 6.53 -10.17 17.68
N ALA A 112 7.61 -10.42 16.96
CA ALA A 112 8.54 -9.39 16.52
C ALA A 112 7.84 -8.37 15.59
N ALA A 113 6.97 -8.82 14.67
CA ALA A 113 6.21 -7.93 13.79
C ALA A 113 5.23 -7.05 14.58
N LEU A 114 4.52 -7.62 15.57
CA LEU A 114 3.61 -6.85 16.45
C LEU A 114 4.38 -5.86 17.33
N LEU A 115 5.53 -6.25 17.85
CA LEU A 115 6.40 -5.36 18.63
C LEU A 115 6.86 -4.15 17.78
N ARG A 116 7.26 -4.37 16.53
CA ARG A 116 7.71 -3.30 15.61
C ARG A 116 6.64 -2.24 15.35
N VAL A 117 5.37 -2.60 15.39
CA VAL A 117 4.25 -1.68 15.24
C VAL A 117 3.67 -1.19 16.59
N GLY A 118 4.38 -1.42 17.70
CA GLY A 118 3.97 -0.98 19.03
C GLY A 118 2.73 -1.66 19.57
N LEU A 119 2.52 -2.95 19.26
CA LEU A 119 1.36 -3.75 19.71
C LEU A 119 1.76 -4.90 20.66
N SER A 120 2.85 -4.73 21.41
CA SER A 120 3.19 -5.65 22.49
C SER A 120 2.08 -5.66 23.56
N GLY A 121 1.64 -6.84 23.97
CA GLY A 121 0.54 -7.02 24.94
C GLY A 121 -0.86 -7.07 24.30
N PHE A 122 -0.98 -6.84 23.00
CA PHE A 122 -2.27 -6.90 22.28
C PHE A 122 -2.43 -8.16 21.42
N GLU A 123 -1.53 -9.12 21.52
CA GLU A 123 -1.47 -10.32 20.68
C GLU A 123 -2.77 -11.13 20.69
N ALA A 124 -3.39 -11.27 21.86
CA ALA A 124 -4.60 -12.06 22.06
C ALA A 124 -5.90 -11.32 21.69
N HIS A 125 -5.85 -9.98 21.56
CA HIS A 125 -7.06 -9.18 21.30
C HIS A 125 -7.59 -9.40 19.88
N LYS A 126 -8.92 -9.42 19.77
CA LYS A 126 -9.61 -9.45 18.47
C LYS A 126 -9.79 -8.05 17.93
N PRO A 127 -10.01 -7.87 16.61
CA PRO A 127 -10.22 -6.54 16.01
C PRO A 127 -11.27 -5.69 16.71
N GLY A 128 -12.40 -6.26 17.16
CA GLY A 128 -13.44 -5.54 17.90
C GLY A 128 -13.02 -5.01 19.28
N GLU A 129 -11.90 -5.48 19.83
CA GLU A 129 -11.33 -5.06 21.12
C GLU A 129 -10.19 -4.04 20.93
N LEU A 130 -9.86 -3.73 19.68
CA LEU A 130 -8.78 -2.83 19.28
C LEU A 130 -9.34 -1.50 18.77
N SER A 131 -8.67 -0.39 19.08
CA SER A 131 -8.97 0.89 18.42
C SER A 131 -8.69 0.81 16.91
N GLY A 132 -9.29 1.71 16.11
CA GLY A 132 -9.02 1.77 14.67
C GLY A 132 -7.52 1.88 14.33
N GLY A 133 -6.78 2.68 15.11
CA GLY A 133 -5.34 2.80 14.96
C GLY A 133 -4.58 1.50 15.29
N GLN A 134 -5.02 0.75 16.30
CA GLN A 134 -4.43 -0.55 16.61
C GLN A 134 -4.73 -1.57 15.50
N GLN A 135 -5.94 -1.55 14.93
CA GLN A 135 -6.30 -2.39 13.79
C GLN A 135 -5.42 -2.09 12.57
N SER A 136 -5.21 -0.82 12.23
CA SER A 136 -4.32 -0.43 11.12
C SER A 136 -2.89 -0.92 11.33
N ARG A 137 -2.38 -0.87 12.58
CA ARG A 137 -1.06 -1.41 12.92
C ARG A 137 -0.98 -2.92 12.82
N VAL A 138 -2.03 -3.66 13.19
CA VAL A 138 -2.10 -5.11 12.96
C VAL A 138 -2.06 -5.43 11.46
N ALA A 139 -2.82 -4.68 10.66
CA ALA A 139 -2.83 -4.87 9.20
C ALA A 139 -1.46 -4.56 8.58
N LEU A 140 -0.79 -3.48 9.02
CA LEU A 140 0.57 -3.16 8.59
C LEU A 140 1.56 -4.27 8.97
N ALA A 141 1.54 -4.77 10.21
CA ALA A 141 2.39 -5.89 10.64
C ALA A 141 2.19 -7.12 9.76
N ARG A 142 0.94 -7.44 9.40
CA ARG A 142 0.61 -8.54 8.48
C ARG A 142 1.22 -8.34 7.09
N VAL A 143 1.14 -7.13 6.53
CA VAL A 143 1.71 -6.82 5.21
C VAL A 143 3.24 -6.91 5.24
N LEU A 144 3.84 -6.31 6.24
CA LEU A 144 5.31 -6.35 6.40
C LEU A 144 5.84 -7.77 6.59
N LEU A 145 5.13 -8.62 7.30
CA LEU A 145 5.57 -10.00 7.54
C LEU A 145 5.49 -10.89 6.29
N GLN A 146 4.74 -10.49 5.24
CA GLN A 146 4.71 -11.22 3.96
C GLN A 146 6.04 -11.19 3.19
N ASP A 147 6.94 -10.27 3.54
CA ASP A 147 8.27 -10.13 2.94
C ASP A 147 8.25 -10.04 1.40
N LYS A 148 7.33 -9.24 0.88
CA LYS A 148 7.18 -9.00 -0.56
C LYS A 148 7.98 -7.76 -0.99
N PRO A 149 8.60 -7.78 -2.18
CA PRO A 149 9.40 -6.65 -2.67
C PRO A 149 8.58 -5.43 -3.10
N ILE A 150 7.26 -5.58 -3.26
CA ILE A 150 6.35 -4.47 -3.59
C ILE A 150 5.27 -4.37 -2.51
N LEU A 151 5.08 -3.16 -1.98
CA LEU A 151 4.03 -2.85 -1.01
C LEU A 151 3.03 -1.90 -1.64
N LEU A 152 1.76 -2.29 -1.64
CA LEU A 152 0.63 -1.51 -2.13
C LEU A 152 -0.21 -1.09 -0.92
N LEU A 153 -0.28 0.21 -0.62
CA LEU A 153 -0.91 0.73 0.58
C LEU A 153 -2.02 1.71 0.19
N ASP A 154 -3.25 1.36 0.53
CA ASP A 154 -4.43 2.17 0.22
C ASP A 154 -4.88 2.93 1.46
N GLU A 155 -4.52 4.21 1.55
CA GLU A 155 -4.81 5.11 2.67
C GLU A 155 -4.50 4.49 4.05
N PRO A 156 -3.27 3.98 4.27
CA PRO A 156 -2.96 3.07 5.37
C PRO A 156 -3.14 3.66 6.77
N PHE A 157 -3.08 4.99 6.89
CA PHE A 157 -2.97 5.67 8.19
C PHE A 157 -4.06 6.72 8.44
N THR A 158 -5.11 6.73 7.64
CA THR A 158 -6.21 7.72 7.73
C THR A 158 -6.94 7.66 9.09
N ALA A 159 -7.00 6.49 9.72
CA ALA A 159 -7.64 6.30 11.03
C ALA A 159 -6.75 6.67 12.23
N LEU A 160 -5.51 7.14 11.99
CA LEU A 160 -4.55 7.46 13.04
C LEU A 160 -4.57 8.95 13.41
N GLY A 161 -4.36 9.26 14.68
CA GLY A 161 -4.05 10.63 15.10
C GLY A 161 -2.67 11.07 14.60
N PRO A 162 -2.43 12.40 14.48
CA PRO A 162 -1.25 12.94 13.79
C PRO A 162 0.10 12.41 14.30
N ALA A 163 0.30 12.32 15.61
CA ALA A 163 1.56 11.83 16.18
C ALA A 163 1.83 10.38 15.79
N LEU A 164 0.83 9.49 15.96
CA LEU A 164 0.95 8.09 15.65
C LEU A 164 1.07 7.85 14.13
N LYS A 165 0.38 8.66 13.32
CA LYS A 165 0.51 8.61 11.86
C LYS A 165 1.95 8.88 11.44
N ASN A 166 2.59 9.90 12.01
CA ASN A 166 3.98 10.23 11.75
C ASN A 166 4.92 9.08 12.12
N GLU A 167 4.74 8.46 13.29
CA GLU A 167 5.53 7.30 13.71
C GLU A 167 5.39 6.12 12.73
N MET A 168 4.18 5.87 12.24
CA MET A 168 3.94 4.78 11.29
C MET A 168 4.50 5.08 9.89
N LEU A 169 4.47 6.33 9.46
CA LEU A 169 5.13 6.75 8.21
C LEU A 169 6.65 6.56 8.30
N ASP A 170 7.28 6.99 9.40
CA ASP A 170 8.72 6.82 9.62
C ASP A 170 9.11 5.33 9.71
N LEU A 171 8.29 4.52 10.38
CA LEU A 171 8.49 3.07 10.42
C LEU A 171 8.40 2.46 9.02
N LEU A 172 7.38 2.85 8.23
CA LEU A 172 7.24 2.38 6.85
C LEU A 172 8.45 2.75 6.00
N GLN A 173 8.93 4.00 6.10
CA GLN A 173 10.11 4.47 5.38
C GLN A 173 11.35 3.63 5.74
N THR A 174 11.60 3.45 7.04
CA THR A 174 12.73 2.63 7.53
C THR A 174 12.67 1.21 6.97
N LEU A 175 11.49 0.57 7.04
CA LEU A 175 11.32 -0.80 6.57
C LEU A 175 11.40 -0.93 5.04
N ALA A 176 10.92 0.06 4.29
CA ALA A 176 11.05 0.10 2.84
C ALA A 176 12.53 0.20 2.43
N GLN A 177 13.31 1.03 3.11
CA GLN A 177 14.75 1.18 2.88
C GLN A 177 15.53 -0.08 3.25
N GLU A 178 15.29 -0.67 4.44
CA GLU A 178 15.93 -1.91 4.89
C GLU A 178 15.75 -3.06 3.89
N ARG A 179 14.59 -3.12 3.25
CA ARG A 179 14.21 -4.21 2.34
C ARG A 179 14.41 -3.91 0.87
N GLN A 180 14.82 -2.69 0.55
CA GLN A 180 14.87 -2.21 -0.84
C GLN A 180 13.51 -2.45 -1.54
N ALA A 181 12.42 -2.14 -0.84
CA ALA A 181 11.07 -2.38 -1.34
C ALA A 181 10.58 -1.21 -2.19
N THR A 182 9.83 -1.52 -3.26
CA THR A 182 9.04 -0.54 -4.00
C THR A 182 7.72 -0.33 -3.27
N VAL A 183 7.39 0.88 -2.85
CA VAL A 183 6.14 1.19 -2.15
C VAL A 183 5.27 2.09 -3.03
N LEU A 184 4.04 1.69 -3.26
CA LEU A 184 2.99 2.52 -3.85
C LEU A 184 1.96 2.83 -2.77
N MET A 185 1.91 4.07 -2.29
CA MET A 185 1.03 4.50 -1.22
C MET A 185 0.02 5.52 -1.73
N VAL A 186 -1.24 5.17 -1.70
CA VAL A 186 -2.34 6.14 -1.89
C VAL A 186 -2.48 6.96 -0.63
N THR A 187 -2.44 8.26 -0.77
CA THR A 187 -2.76 9.21 0.30
C THR A 187 -3.50 10.43 -0.26
N HIS A 188 -4.35 11.00 0.56
CA HIS A 188 -5.01 12.27 0.29
C HIS A 188 -4.37 13.44 1.05
N ASP A 189 -3.40 13.16 1.95
CA ASP A 189 -2.70 14.16 2.75
C ASP A 189 -1.33 14.48 2.13
N PRO A 190 -1.12 15.73 1.63
CA PRO A 190 0.17 16.14 1.07
C PRO A 190 1.33 16.00 2.05
N ASN A 191 1.06 16.14 3.37
CA ASN A 191 2.09 16.03 4.39
C ASN A 191 2.62 14.61 4.51
N ASP A 192 1.77 13.59 4.29
CA ASP A 192 2.21 12.20 4.26
C ASP A 192 3.20 11.97 3.10
N ALA A 193 2.85 12.48 1.91
CA ALA A 193 3.71 12.38 0.73
C ALA A 193 5.03 13.12 0.94
N LEU A 194 4.99 14.39 1.40
CA LEU A 194 6.18 15.19 1.69
C LEU A 194 7.10 14.54 2.73
N ARG A 195 6.53 13.79 3.68
CA ARG A 195 7.29 13.17 4.75
C ARG A 195 8.12 12.00 4.29
N ILE A 196 7.56 11.09 3.46
CA ILE A 196 8.23 9.81 3.16
C ILE A 196 8.34 9.48 1.69
N ALA A 197 7.58 10.11 0.79
CA ALA A 197 7.60 9.74 -0.62
C ALA A 197 8.73 10.44 -1.38
N ASP A 198 9.52 9.66 -2.10
CA ASP A 198 10.56 10.15 -3.01
C ASP A 198 9.93 10.84 -4.22
N GLU A 199 8.91 10.21 -4.78
CA GLU A 199 8.23 10.64 -6.00
C GLU A 199 6.71 10.55 -5.85
N THR A 200 5.98 11.39 -6.57
CA THR A 200 4.52 11.44 -6.58
C THR A 200 3.98 11.15 -7.99
N LEU A 201 2.99 10.29 -8.05
CA LEU A 201 2.19 9.94 -9.22
C LEU A 201 0.81 10.61 -9.06
N LEU A 202 0.36 11.30 -10.10
CA LEU A 202 -0.98 11.90 -10.10
C LEU A 202 -1.94 11.05 -10.92
N LEU A 203 -3.07 10.71 -10.33
CA LEU A 203 -4.16 10.07 -11.03
C LEU A 203 -5.29 11.09 -11.24
N SER A 204 -5.40 11.60 -12.45
CA SER A 204 -6.44 12.52 -12.87
C SER A 204 -6.93 12.18 -14.27
N ASP A 205 -8.17 12.51 -14.57
CA ASP A 205 -8.76 12.29 -15.89
C ASP A 205 -8.55 10.85 -16.42
N GLN A 206 -8.62 9.88 -15.52
CA GLN A 206 -8.45 8.45 -15.82
C GLN A 206 -7.03 8.06 -16.32
N VAL A 207 -6.06 8.94 -16.13
CA VAL A 207 -4.65 8.71 -16.52
C VAL A 207 -3.75 8.82 -15.31
N LEU A 208 -2.86 7.85 -15.14
CA LEU A 208 -1.78 7.91 -14.16
C LEU A 208 -0.57 8.60 -14.78
N SER A 209 -0.12 9.70 -14.17
CA SER A 209 1.05 10.45 -14.64
C SER A 209 2.36 9.67 -14.42
N PRO A 210 3.43 9.99 -15.16
CA PRO A 210 4.77 9.58 -14.77
C PRO A 210 5.13 10.08 -13.35
N PRO A 211 6.04 9.36 -12.63
CA PRO A 211 6.50 9.81 -11.32
C PRO A 211 7.30 11.11 -11.45
N GLN A 212 7.12 12.00 -10.49
CA GLN A 212 7.86 13.26 -10.38
C GLN A 212 8.34 13.44 -8.93
N PRO A 213 9.49 14.12 -8.69
CA PRO A 213 9.97 14.39 -7.35
C PRO A 213 8.87 15.03 -6.47
N THR A 214 8.58 14.45 -5.32
CA THR A 214 7.46 14.89 -4.46
C THR A 214 7.57 16.36 -4.08
N GLN A 215 8.75 16.81 -3.72
CA GLN A 215 8.98 18.22 -3.34
C GLN A 215 8.64 19.18 -4.49
N GLN A 216 8.98 18.81 -5.74
CA GLN A 216 8.69 19.62 -6.92
C GLN A 216 7.18 19.69 -7.18
N VAL A 217 6.50 18.55 -7.12
CA VAL A 217 5.03 18.47 -7.30
C VAL A 217 4.30 19.30 -6.26
N MET A 218 4.75 19.29 -5.00
CA MET A 218 4.11 20.03 -3.91
C MET A 218 4.44 21.52 -3.94
N ALA A 219 5.62 21.92 -4.41
CA ALA A 219 6.00 23.33 -4.56
C ALA A 219 5.27 24.03 -5.72
N SER A 220 4.95 23.28 -6.79
CA SER A 220 4.24 23.79 -7.98
C SER A 220 3.22 22.74 -8.45
N PRO A 221 2.11 22.58 -7.73
CA PRO A 221 1.15 21.52 -8.01
C PRO A 221 0.50 21.74 -9.39
N PRO A 222 0.41 20.69 -10.22
CA PRO A 222 -0.38 20.71 -11.45
C PRO A 222 -1.83 21.10 -11.15
N LYS A 223 -2.53 21.75 -12.11
CA LYS A 223 -3.90 22.25 -11.93
C LYS A 223 -4.85 21.25 -11.26
N ALA A 224 -4.83 19.98 -11.69
CA ALA A 224 -5.68 18.95 -11.12
C ALA A 224 -5.38 18.67 -9.64
N LEU A 225 -4.11 18.80 -9.22
CA LEU A 225 -3.72 18.65 -7.82
C LEU A 225 -3.99 19.94 -7.04
N ALA A 226 -3.75 21.11 -7.62
CA ALA A 226 -4.03 22.41 -7.00
C ALA A 226 -5.53 22.53 -6.67
N ALA A 227 -6.40 22.25 -7.63
CA ALA A 227 -7.85 22.20 -7.43
C ALA A 227 -8.25 21.19 -6.33
N TYR A 228 -7.60 20.01 -6.31
CA TYR A 228 -7.83 18.99 -5.27
C TYR A 228 -7.39 19.46 -3.88
N LEU A 229 -6.30 20.22 -3.79
CA LEU A 229 -5.76 20.76 -2.54
C LEU A 229 -6.42 22.08 -2.10
N GLY A 230 -7.33 22.65 -2.91
CA GLY A 230 -7.96 23.94 -2.63
C GLY A 230 -6.99 25.11 -2.71
N LEU A 231 -6.01 25.06 -3.62
CA LEU A 231 -4.97 26.07 -3.84
C LEU A 231 -5.25 26.95 -5.07
N ASP A 232 -6.46 26.89 -5.64
CA ASP A 232 -6.92 27.73 -6.78
C ASP A 232 -7.37 29.11 -6.34
#